data_a8b21f56df00e9b0a50eec2486c6dde1
#
_entry.id   a8b21f56df00e9b0a50eec2486c6dde1
#
_cell.length_a   1.000
_cell.length_b   1.000
_cell.length_c   1.000
_cell.angle_alpha   90.00
_cell.angle_beta   90.00
_cell.angle_gamma   90.00
#
_symmetry.space_group_name_H-M   'P 1'
#
loop_
_entity.id
_entity.type
_entity.pdbx_description
1 polymer ?
#
loop_
_entity_poly.entity_id
_entity_poly.type
_entity_poly.pdbx_seq_one_letter_code
_entity_poly.pdbx_strand_id
1 'polypeptide(L)'
;MEYDELTREEYVRRTIAMIQRFEGYRAAPYDARDGMATIGYGYTFNRNNNVELFDQAGVQLSDRERRQLTAIDNAPANQRTALGLAFPVQITRDEARSLLETASLPNYEGPANRLNMPLSDERAALVSVTYNRGPGRVDTHMQGFTDAVA
;
A
#
# COMPACT_ATOMS: atom_id res chain seq x y z
N MET A 1 -0.65 10.30 -26.74
CA MET A 1 -0.81 8.90 -26.30
C MET A 1 -2.28 8.60 -26.04
N GLU A 2 -2.76 7.52 -26.62
CA GLU A 2 -4.12 7.06 -26.39
C GLU A 2 -4.12 5.99 -25.32
N TYR A 3 -5.20 5.96 -24.53
CA TYR A 3 -5.38 4.99 -23.45
C TYR A 3 -6.67 4.22 -23.69
N ASP A 4 -6.60 2.90 -23.53
CA ASP A 4 -7.78 2.07 -23.42
C ASP A 4 -8.32 2.19 -22.00
N GLU A 5 -9.42 2.92 -21.82
CA GLU A 5 -10.00 3.10 -20.51
C GLU A 5 -10.54 1.80 -19.94
N LEU A 6 -10.26 1.58 -18.65
CA LEU A 6 -10.75 0.46 -17.86
C LEU A 6 -11.81 0.94 -16.89
N THR A 7 -12.68 0.04 -16.47
CA THR A 7 -13.52 0.31 -15.31
C THR A 7 -12.64 0.45 -14.07
N ARG A 8 -13.13 1.13 -13.03
CA ARG A 8 -12.38 1.25 -11.78
C ARG A 8 -12.03 -0.12 -11.20
N GLU A 9 -12.97 -1.06 -11.26
CA GLU A 9 -12.78 -2.43 -10.78
C GLU A 9 -11.67 -3.16 -11.54
N GLU A 10 -11.67 -3.09 -12.87
CA GLU A 10 -10.64 -3.71 -13.70
C GLU A 10 -9.27 -3.08 -13.45
N TYR A 11 -9.21 -1.75 -13.37
CA TYR A 11 -7.99 -1.02 -13.09
C TYR A 11 -7.39 -1.45 -11.75
N VAL A 12 -8.19 -1.46 -10.68
CA VAL A 12 -7.73 -1.87 -9.35
C VAL A 12 -7.22 -3.30 -9.38
N ARG A 13 -7.95 -4.21 -9.99
CA ARG A 13 -7.55 -5.62 -10.11
C ARG A 13 -6.22 -5.77 -10.82
N ARG A 14 -6.02 -5.08 -11.95
CA ARG A 14 -4.77 -5.16 -12.72
C ARG A 14 -3.60 -4.53 -11.98
N THR A 15 -3.82 -3.40 -11.33
CA THR A 15 -2.79 -2.73 -10.53
C THR A 15 -2.33 -3.61 -9.37
N ILE A 16 -3.27 -4.18 -8.64
CA ILE A 16 -2.97 -5.09 -7.53
C ILE A 16 -2.19 -6.31 -8.04
N ALA A 17 -2.60 -6.89 -9.16
CA ALA A 17 -1.89 -8.04 -9.73
C ALA A 17 -0.44 -7.71 -10.09
N MET A 18 -0.18 -6.52 -10.61
CA MET A 18 1.19 -6.07 -10.89
C MET A 18 2.00 -5.89 -9.61
N ILE A 19 1.43 -5.26 -8.59
CA ILE A 19 2.10 -5.07 -7.31
C ILE A 19 2.41 -6.43 -6.67
N GLN A 20 1.46 -7.36 -6.69
CA GLN A 20 1.66 -8.69 -6.11
C GLN A 20 2.77 -9.50 -6.78
N ARG A 21 3.10 -9.23 -8.03
CA ARG A 21 4.22 -9.88 -8.72
C ARG A 21 5.57 -9.47 -8.15
N PHE A 22 5.68 -8.25 -7.64
CA PHE A 22 6.93 -7.70 -7.11
C PHE A 22 7.01 -7.80 -5.59
N GLU A 23 5.85 -7.82 -4.90
CA GLU A 23 5.77 -7.87 -3.45
C GLU A 23 5.42 -9.28 -2.97
N GLY A 24 6.23 -9.82 -2.07
CA GLY A 24 5.93 -11.09 -1.42
C GLY A 24 4.83 -10.91 -0.37
N TYR A 25 3.97 -11.91 -0.23
CA TYR A 25 2.98 -11.95 0.83
C TYR A 25 3.62 -12.39 2.16
N ARG A 26 3.31 -11.65 3.23
CA ARG A 26 3.71 -11.99 4.60
C ARG A 26 2.47 -11.96 5.51
N ALA A 27 2.18 -13.08 6.15
CA ALA A 27 1.03 -13.19 7.05
C ALA A 27 1.22 -12.45 8.38
N ALA A 28 2.45 -12.35 8.85
CA ALA A 28 2.82 -11.75 10.13
C ALA A 28 3.73 -10.53 9.93
N PRO A 29 3.76 -9.60 10.90
CA PRO A 29 4.65 -8.44 10.83
C PRO A 29 6.12 -8.86 10.70
N TYR A 30 6.86 -8.12 9.89
CA TYR A 30 8.29 -8.33 9.69
C TYR A 30 9.01 -6.99 9.53
N ASP A 31 10.31 -6.98 9.75
CA ASP A 31 11.16 -5.81 9.59
C ASP A 31 11.57 -5.70 8.12
N ALA A 32 11.03 -4.71 7.43
CA ALA A 32 11.36 -4.45 6.04
C ALA A 32 12.70 -3.70 5.93
N ARG A 33 13.26 -3.63 4.71
CA ARG A 33 14.56 -3.00 4.46
C ARG A 33 14.61 -1.53 4.85
N ASP A 34 13.47 -0.85 4.87
CA ASP A 34 13.37 0.55 5.25
C ASP A 34 13.28 0.77 6.78
N GLY A 35 13.35 -0.32 7.56
CA GLY A 35 13.24 -0.27 9.01
C GLY A 35 11.83 -0.09 9.53
N MET A 36 10.81 -0.30 8.71
CA MET A 36 9.41 -0.21 9.10
C MET A 36 8.81 -1.58 9.36
N ALA A 37 7.96 -1.70 10.39
CA ALA A 37 7.17 -2.90 10.61
C ALA A 37 6.14 -3.02 9.48
N THR A 38 6.16 -4.12 8.77
CA THR A 38 5.41 -4.32 7.52
C THR A 38 4.67 -5.65 7.56
N ILE A 39 3.52 -5.73 6.90
CA ILE A 39 2.70 -6.94 6.81
C ILE A 39 2.01 -7.00 5.45
N GLY A 40 1.57 -8.18 5.06
CA GLY A 40 0.81 -8.38 3.83
C GLY A 40 1.63 -8.13 2.58
N TYR A 41 1.14 -7.27 1.72
CA TYR A 41 1.81 -6.84 0.49
C TYR A 41 2.43 -5.45 0.66
N GLY A 42 3.16 -5.24 1.74
CA GLY A 42 3.87 -3.99 1.97
C GLY A 42 3.13 -2.95 2.81
N TYR A 43 2.10 -3.36 3.55
CA TYR A 43 1.43 -2.46 4.50
C TYR A 43 2.36 -2.15 5.66
N THR A 44 2.54 -0.88 6.00
CA THR A 44 3.37 -0.44 7.12
C THR A 44 2.52 0.04 8.29
N PHE A 45 2.96 -0.29 9.52
CA PHE A 45 2.26 0.14 10.75
C PHE A 45 2.66 1.55 11.21
N ASN A 46 3.58 2.20 10.53
CA ASN A 46 4.11 3.51 10.92
C ASN A 46 3.14 4.64 10.56
N ARG A 47 1.94 4.59 11.15
CA ARG A 47 0.84 5.53 10.96
C ARG A 47 -0.03 5.59 12.20
N ASN A 48 -0.94 6.55 12.27
CA ASN A 48 -1.79 6.76 13.45
C ASN A 48 -3.24 6.32 13.23
N ASN A 49 -3.54 5.60 12.16
CA ASN A 49 -4.90 5.18 11.80
C ASN A 49 -4.99 3.70 11.41
N ASN A 50 -4.15 2.87 12.02
CA ASN A 50 -4.13 1.44 11.70
C ASN A 50 -5.47 0.75 12.01
N VAL A 51 -6.08 1.07 13.15
CA VAL A 51 -7.37 0.46 13.52
C VAL A 51 -8.43 0.75 12.48
N GLU A 52 -8.54 2.00 12.05
CA GLU A 52 -9.49 2.40 11.01
C GLU A 52 -9.26 1.65 9.70
N LEU A 53 -8.01 1.56 9.25
CA LEU A 53 -7.67 0.90 7.99
C LEU A 53 -7.90 -0.62 8.07
N PHE A 54 -7.60 -1.25 9.19
CA PHE A 54 -7.87 -2.67 9.39
C PHE A 54 -9.37 -2.95 9.39
N ASP A 55 -10.17 -2.07 10.03
CA ASP A 55 -11.63 -2.19 10.00
C ASP A 55 -12.18 -2.04 8.58
N GLN A 56 -11.70 -1.05 7.81
CA GLN A 56 -12.09 -0.85 6.42
C GLN A 56 -11.72 -2.04 5.54
N ALA A 57 -10.60 -2.67 5.80
CA ALA A 57 -10.15 -3.85 5.07
C ALA A 57 -10.86 -5.14 5.48
N GLY A 58 -11.69 -5.09 6.52
CA GLY A 58 -12.43 -6.26 7.00
C GLY A 58 -11.60 -7.26 7.78
N VAL A 59 -10.46 -6.85 8.33
CA VAL A 59 -9.62 -7.72 9.15
C VAL A 59 -10.29 -7.95 10.49
N GLN A 60 -10.45 -9.22 10.86
CA GLN A 60 -11.05 -9.59 12.15
C GLN A 60 -9.98 -9.54 13.23
N LEU A 61 -10.20 -8.67 14.23
CA LEU A 61 -9.30 -8.49 15.36
C LEU A 61 -9.99 -8.93 16.67
N SER A 62 -9.26 -9.63 17.52
CA SER A 62 -9.70 -9.84 18.89
C SER A 62 -9.64 -8.53 19.68
N ASP A 63 -10.29 -8.48 20.86
CA ASP A 63 -10.21 -7.29 21.71
C ASP A 63 -8.76 -6.96 22.09
N ARG A 64 -7.95 -7.99 22.37
CA ARG A 64 -6.53 -7.81 22.68
C ARG A 64 -5.77 -7.24 21.50
N GLU A 65 -5.98 -7.79 20.31
CA GLU A 65 -5.33 -7.31 19.08
C GLU A 65 -5.73 -5.87 18.78
N ARG A 66 -7.00 -5.53 18.96
CA ARG A 66 -7.49 -4.17 18.77
C ARG A 66 -6.83 -3.19 19.75
N ARG A 67 -6.66 -3.58 21.00
CA ARG A 67 -5.96 -2.74 22.00
C ARG A 67 -4.49 -2.54 21.62
N GLN A 68 -3.83 -3.58 21.13
CA GLN A 68 -2.43 -3.50 20.69
C GLN A 68 -2.27 -2.59 19.47
N LEU A 69 -3.18 -2.70 18.51
CA LEU A 69 -3.17 -1.86 17.33
C LEU A 69 -3.47 -0.40 17.67
N THR A 70 -4.39 -0.16 18.61
CA THR A 70 -4.67 1.18 19.15
C THR A 70 -3.43 1.77 19.81
N ALA A 71 -2.65 0.95 20.53
CA ALA A 71 -1.42 1.40 21.16
C ALA A 71 -0.39 1.87 20.11
N ILE A 72 -0.32 1.20 18.98
CA ILE A 72 0.55 1.65 17.86
C ILE A 72 0.07 3.01 17.35
N ASP A 73 -1.23 3.20 17.15
CA ASP A 73 -1.79 4.46 16.66
C ASP A 73 -1.49 5.63 17.60
N ASN A 74 -1.50 5.37 18.91
CA ASN A 74 -1.26 6.39 19.93
C ASN A 74 0.22 6.59 20.27
N ALA A 75 1.11 5.74 19.76
CA ALA A 75 2.53 5.81 20.07
C ALA A 75 3.23 6.93 19.31
N PRO A 76 4.34 7.46 19.85
CA PRO A 76 5.23 8.32 19.08
C PRO A 76 5.76 7.59 17.84
N ALA A 77 6.00 8.33 16.76
CA ALA A 77 6.42 7.75 15.49
C ALA A 77 7.65 6.83 15.62
N ASN A 78 8.61 7.20 16.48
CA ASN A 78 9.84 6.43 16.67
C ASN A 78 9.66 5.12 17.45
N GLN A 79 8.48 4.86 17.98
CA GLN A 79 8.18 3.61 18.73
C GLN A 79 7.29 2.65 17.91
N ARG A 80 6.73 3.11 16.81
CA ARG A 80 5.75 2.32 16.05
C ARG A 80 6.34 1.09 15.39
N THR A 81 7.60 1.14 14.96
CA THR A 81 8.27 -0.03 14.37
C THR A 81 8.36 -1.18 15.39
N ALA A 82 8.86 -0.91 16.59
CA ALA A 82 9.00 -1.93 17.61
C ALA A 82 7.65 -2.51 18.03
N LEU A 83 6.64 -1.66 18.20
CA LEU A 83 5.29 -2.11 18.56
C LEU A 83 4.65 -2.92 17.44
N GLY A 84 4.83 -2.51 16.19
CA GLY A 84 4.32 -3.23 15.03
C GLY A 84 4.95 -4.62 14.89
N LEU A 85 6.26 -4.73 15.11
CA LEU A 85 6.96 -6.02 15.07
C LEU A 85 6.51 -6.96 16.19
N ALA A 86 6.11 -6.42 17.33
CA ALA A 86 5.61 -7.19 18.46
C ALA A 86 4.12 -7.55 18.35
N PHE A 87 3.42 -7.02 17.36
CA PHE A 87 1.99 -7.25 17.17
C PHE A 87 1.76 -8.68 16.65
N PRO A 88 1.10 -9.57 17.43
CA PRO A 88 1.00 -10.99 17.08
C PRO A 88 -0.17 -11.30 16.13
N VAL A 89 -0.41 -10.45 15.15
CA VAL A 89 -1.49 -10.65 14.18
C VAL A 89 -1.01 -11.51 13.02
N GLN A 90 -1.91 -12.32 12.47
CA GLN A 90 -1.73 -13.00 11.20
C GLN A 90 -2.93 -12.68 10.32
N ILE A 91 -2.66 -12.26 9.10
CA ILE A 91 -3.71 -11.93 8.13
C ILE A 91 -3.70 -12.91 6.98
N THR A 92 -4.88 -13.10 6.37
CA THR A 92 -5.01 -13.93 5.17
C THR A 92 -4.55 -13.14 3.94
N ARG A 93 -4.38 -13.85 2.81
CA ARG A 93 -4.07 -13.20 1.53
C ARG A 93 -5.17 -12.22 1.10
N ASP A 94 -6.44 -12.56 1.35
CA ASP A 94 -7.57 -11.69 1.03
C ASP A 94 -7.55 -10.43 1.89
N GLU A 95 -7.24 -10.55 3.18
CA GLU A 95 -7.09 -9.40 4.08
C GLU A 95 -5.91 -8.54 3.66
N ALA A 96 -4.79 -9.16 3.29
CA ALA A 96 -3.61 -8.44 2.79
C ALA A 96 -3.93 -7.66 1.51
N ARG A 97 -4.69 -8.26 0.60
CA ARG A 97 -5.15 -7.60 -0.62
C ARG A 97 -6.08 -6.43 -0.32
N SER A 98 -6.99 -6.61 0.63
CA SER A 98 -7.90 -5.54 1.06
C SER A 98 -7.14 -4.36 1.67
N LEU A 99 -6.11 -4.63 2.47
CA LEU A 99 -5.23 -3.58 3.00
C LEU A 99 -4.46 -2.87 1.89
N LEU A 100 -3.98 -3.61 0.89
CA LEU A 100 -3.31 -3.02 -0.26
C LEU A 100 -4.23 -2.06 -1.01
N GLU A 101 -5.45 -2.47 -1.29
CA GLU A 101 -6.44 -1.67 -2.00
C GLU A 101 -6.89 -0.46 -1.19
N THR A 102 -7.17 -0.64 0.09
CA THR A 102 -7.77 0.38 0.95
C THR A 102 -6.75 1.40 1.43
N ALA A 103 -5.58 0.94 1.85
CA ALA A 103 -4.60 1.78 2.55
C ALA A 103 -3.43 2.20 1.67
N SER A 104 -2.87 1.26 0.89
CA SER A 104 -1.60 1.49 0.21
C SER A 104 -1.79 2.08 -1.18
N LEU A 105 -2.71 1.55 -1.96
CA LEU A 105 -2.90 1.97 -3.35
C LEU A 105 -3.15 3.47 -3.51
N PRO A 106 -4.04 4.11 -2.73
CA PRO A 106 -4.28 5.55 -2.89
C PRO A 106 -3.03 6.40 -2.70
N ASN A 107 -2.11 5.99 -1.83
CA ASN A 107 -0.87 6.73 -1.57
C ASN A 107 0.09 6.69 -2.76
N TYR A 108 0.00 5.69 -3.62
CA TYR A 108 0.90 5.48 -4.74
C TYR A 108 0.30 5.91 -6.08
N GLU A 109 -0.90 6.47 -6.07
CA GLU A 109 -1.55 7.00 -7.29
C GLU A 109 -1.15 8.45 -7.60
N GLY A 110 -0.33 9.09 -6.74
CA GLY A 110 0.06 10.50 -6.88
C GLY A 110 0.59 10.89 -8.25
N PRO A 111 1.64 10.23 -8.79
CA PRO A 111 2.17 10.58 -10.11
C PRO A 111 1.14 10.47 -11.23
N ALA A 112 0.32 9.40 -11.23
CA ALA A 112 -0.73 9.22 -12.23
C ALA A 112 -1.81 10.29 -12.10
N ASN A 113 -2.17 10.69 -10.86
CA ASN A 113 -3.14 11.76 -10.63
C ASN A 113 -2.63 13.11 -11.14
N ARG A 114 -1.35 13.42 -10.92
CA ARG A 114 -0.73 14.66 -11.43
C ARG A 114 -0.73 14.72 -12.95
N LEU A 115 -0.65 13.58 -13.62
CA LEU A 115 -0.69 13.49 -15.08
C LEU A 115 -2.12 13.42 -15.63
N ASN A 116 -3.13 13.38 -14.77
CA ASN A 116 -4.53 13.20 -15.16
C ASN A 116 -4.74 11.95 -16.02
N MET A 117 -4.03 10.87 -15.74
CA MET A 117 -4.13 9.64 -16.51
C MET A 117 -5.49 8.97 -16.30
N PRO A 118 -6.16 8.54 -17.36
CA PRO A 118 -7.38 7.74 -17.23
C PRO A 118 -7.07 6.37 -16.62
N LEU A 119 -8.11 5.68 -16.16
CA LEU A 119 -7.97 4.31 -15.69
C LEU A 119 -7.58 3.42 -16.86
N SER A 120 -6.35 2.90 -16.85
CA SER A 120 -5.73 2.22 -17.98
C SER A 120 -4.59 1.31 -17.52
N ASP A 121 -4.10 0.46 -18.41
CA ASP A 121 -2.92 -0.36 -18.15
C ASP A 121 -1.67 0.51 -17.94
N GLU A 122 -1.56 1.62 -18.65
CA GLU A 122 -0.47 2.58 -18.51
C GLU A 122 -0.46 3.20 -17.12
N ARG A 123 -1.64 3.58 -16.61
CA ARG A 123 -1.78 4.09 -15.24
C ARG A 123 -1.41 3.01 -14.22
N ALA A 124 -1.88 1.77 -14.43
CA ALA A 124 -1.56 0.66 -13.54
C ALA A 124 -0.07 0.38 -13.49
N ALA A 125 0.62 0.45 -14.62
CA ALA A 125 2.07 0.28 -14.70
C ALA A 125 2.81 1.38 -13.92
N LEU A 126 2.40 2.64 -14.07
CA LEU A 126 3.02 3.76 -13.34
C LEU A 126 2.80 3.63 -11.83
N VAL A 127 1.60 3.28 -11.40
CA VAL A 127 1.29 3.08 -9.98
C VAL A 127 2.11 1.93 -9.40
N SER A 128 2.27 0.83 -10.16
CA SER A 128 3.07 -0.31 -9.74
C SER A 128 4.55 0.08 -9.55
N VAL A 129 5.12 0.85 -10.48
CA VAL A 129 6.50 1.36 -10.36
C VAL A 129 6.62 2.30 -9.15
N THR A 130 5.61 3.17 -8.93
CA THR A 130 5.58 4.08 -7.79
C THR A 130 5.57 3.29 -6.48
N TYR A 131 4.81 2.21 -6.40
CA TYR A 131 4.74 1.35 -5.23
C TYR A 131 6.13 0.77 -4.88
N ASN A 132 6.85 0.28 -5.89
CA ASN A 132 8.16 -0.33 -5.69
C ASN A 132 9.26 0.67 -5.31
N ARG A 133 9.19 1.90 -5.83
CA ARG A 133 10.26 2.89 -5.70
C ARG A 133 9.94 4.05 -4.77
N GLY A 134 8.67 4.23 -4.42
CA GLY A 134 8.19 5.38 -3.67
C GLY A 134 7.85 6.56 -4.58
N PRO A 135 6.85 7.39 -4.20
CA PRO A 135 6.34 8.48 -5.05
C PRO A 135 7.41 9.51 -5.44
N GLY A 136 8.26 9.91 -4.50
CA GLY A 136 9.30 10.90 -4.77
C GLY A 136 10.35 10.41 -5.76
N ARG A 137 10.73 9.14 -5.67
CA ARG A 137 11.70 8.54 -6.59
C ARG A 137 11.15 8.43 -8.00
N VAL A 138 9.87 8.09 -8.14
CA VAL A 138 9.23 8.03 -9.46
C VAL A 138 9.21 9.42 -10.10
N ASP A 139 8.81 10.45 -9.36
CA ASP A 139 8.78 11.82 -9.86
C ASP A 139 10.16 12.28 -10.32
N THR A 140 11.23 11.88 -9.62
CA THR A 140 12.60 12.26 -9.95
C THR A 140 13.17 11.44 -11.09
N HIS A 141 13.05 10.11 -11.01
CA HIS A 141 13.73 9.19 -11.94
C HIS A 141 12.94 8.90 -13.22
N MET A 142 11.65 9.21 -13.22
CA MET A 142 10.75 8.95 -14.35
C MET A 142 10.31 10.24 -15.06
N GLN A 143 11.10 11.31 -14.94
CA GLN A 143 10.76 12.61 -15.53
C GLN A 143 10.53 12.50 -17.04
N GLY A 144 11.38 11.77 -17.75
CA GLY A 144 11.21 11.57 -19.19
C GLY A 144 9.89 10.86 -19.54
N PHE A 145 9.49 9.88 -18.73
CA PHE A 145 8.20 9.19 -18.91
C PHE A 145 7.03 10.12 -18.65
N THR A 146 7.08 10.87 -17.54
CA THR A 146 5.99 11.79 -17.19
C THR A 146 5.83 12.90 -18.23
N ASP A 147 6.92 13.44 -18.75
CA ASP A 147 6.90 14.45 -19.81
C ASP A 147 6.30 13.91 -21.10
N ALA A 148 6.59 12.66 -21.46
CA ALA A 148 6.05 12.03 -22.66
C ALA A 148 4.54 11.74 -22.55
N VAL A 149 4.03 11.50 -21.35
CA VAL A 149 2.62 11.17 -21.09
C VAL A 149 1.77 12.43 -20.89
N ALA A 150 2.36 13.46 -20.31
CA ALA A 150 1.66 14.71 -20.06
C ALA A 150 1.29 15.44 -21.36
#